data_38ac12e1f21df0d0194b0a11370b3bb9
#
_entry.id   38ac12e1f21df0d0194b0a11370b3bb9
#
_cell.length_a   1.000
_cell.length_b   1.000
_cell.length_c   1.000
_cell.angle_alpha   90.00
_cell.angle_beta   90.00
_cell.angle_gamma   90.00
#
_symmetry.space_group_name_H-M   'P 1'
#
loop_
_entity.id
_entity.type
_entity.pdbx_description
1 polymer ?
#
loop_
_entity_poly.entity_id
_entity_poly.type
_entity_poly.pdbx_seq_one_letter_code
_entity_poly.pdbx_strand_id
1 'polypeptide(L)'
;MDKRYEVYALADRHFYETPDRLSATERSAPPSYGTALREAPEGWRSARIGDWLTLTPLDPDGSPRSGPAQGWKIHASATRENAEKIAEIVWDYCVPRLIPFKFVPGPHLLHLRNTKYAARDTSGKFVTIYPADEDQLHLVLRELGDLLDGFEGPYILTDLRWNEGPLYARYGAFARSFVVDERGSLVPAVRDGAGKSVPDRRRPSFQVPEWVTLPAFLEPQLAARNTTTVGELPYRIEKALHFSNGGGVYAGTDTRDGRKVVLKEGRPHAGLAADGADAIARLEREKYALERVSGLGVVPEVRDWFTLGDHRFLVMDFLEGRPLNSFFAERHPLLTPDPDPDAVASYTAWALRIHRAVEKTVEAVHARGIVFNDLHVFNIMVGPDGESVSLLDFEAAAPIEENGRQVVAHPGFFAPPDRTGPAVDRYALACLRLALFMPVTTLFVVDRGKAAHLAEVIAGQFPDVPGEFLAEAVAEITGDGGGRLAPAPEGGEAGAPPPAALLREP
;
A
#
# COMPACT_ATOMS: atom_id res chain seq x y z
N MET A 1 0.28 12.96 4.11
CA MET A 1 0.05 12.05 5.25
C MET A 1 -1.39 11.53 5.14
N ASP A 2 -1.62 10.24 5.33
CA ASP A 2 -2.97 9.68 5.33
C ASP A 2 -3.62 10.00 6.69
N LYS A 3 -4.75 10.74 6.66
CA LYS A 3 -5.46 11.18 7.87
C LYS A 3 -5.90 10.03 8.79
N ARG A 4 -5.99 8.80 8.25
CA ARG A 4 -6.33 7.61 9.04
C ARG A 4 -5.29 7.28 10.12
N TYR A 5 -4.07 7.75 9.97
CA TYR A 5 -2.98 7.53 10.92
C TYR A 5 -2.75 8.68 11.89
N GLU A 6 -3.51 9.77 11.79
CA GLU A 6 -3.33 10.96 12.63
C GLU A 6 -3.46 10.64 14.14
N VAL A 7 -4.40 9.77 14.48
CA VAL A 7 -4.61 9.34 15.87
C VAL A 7 -3.40 8.59 16.44
N TYR A 8 -2.72 7.79 15.62
CA TYR A 8 -1.54 7.05 16.07
C TYR A 8 -0.34 7.97 16.28
N ALA A 9 -0.21 9.00 15.46
CA ALA A 9 0.82 10.01 15.62
C ALA A 9 0.63 10.84 16.89
N LEU A 10 -0.62 11.08 17.30
CA LEU A 10 -0.93 11.75 18.55
C LEU A 10 -0.66 10.87 19.77
N ALA A 11 -0.79 9.54 19.62
CA ALA A 11 -0.58 8.58 20.69
C ALA A 11 0.90 8.23 20.92
N ASP A 12 1.69 8.19 19.86
CA ASP A 12 3.11 7.85 19.92
C ASP A 12 3.95 8.84 19.12
N ARG A 13 4.84 9.57 19.81
CA ARG A 13 5.76 10.54 19.20
C ARG A 13 6.68 9.95 18.14
N HIS A 14 6.89 8.62 18.13
CA HIS A 14 7.73 7.91 17.17
C HIS A 14 6.96 7.38 15.96
N PHE A 15 5.66 7.50 15.93
CA PHE A 15 4.82 6.95 14.87
C PHE A 15 5.19 7.46 13.46
N TYR A 16 5.65 8.70 13.37
CA TYR A 16 6.10 9.31 12.10
C TYR A 16 7.62 9.39 11.95
N GLU A 17 8.35 8.55 12.62
CA GLU A 17 9.77 8.46 12.34
C GLU A 17 9.98 8.04 10.87
N THR A 18 10.96 8.68 10.23
CA THR A 18 11.38 8.28 8.89
C THR A 18 12.07 6.91 8.96
N PRO A 19 11.97 6.07 7.91
CA PRO A 19 12.60 4.75 7.93
C PRO A 19 14.08 4.75 8.27
N ASP A 20 14.84 5.77 7.87
CA ASP A 20 16.23 5.95 8.21
C ASP A 20 16.45 6.29 9.69
N ARG A 21 15.56 7.05 10.32
CA ARG A 21 15.59 7.31 11.77
C ARG A 21 15.21 6.09 12.59
N LEU A 22 14.20 5.34 12.17
CA LEU A 22 13.88 4.04 12.81
C LEU A 22 15.05 3.07 12.74
N SER A 23 15.85 3.14 11.67
CA SER A 23 17.06 2.34 11.51
C SER A 23 18.21 2.78 12.40
N ALA A 24 18.19 4.01 12.93
CA ALA A 24 19.27 4.60 13.72
C ALA A 24 19.10 4.41 15.24
N THR A 25 17.97 3.90 15.71
CA THR A 25 17.80 3.61 17.15
C THR A 25 18.58 2.35 17.55
N GLU A 26 19.51 2.50 18.48
CA GLU A 26 20.57 1.56 18.85
C GLU A 26 20.14 0.14 19.28
N ARG A 27 18.85 -0.13 19.43
CA ARG A 27 18.36 -1.44 19.91
C ARG A 27 17.80 -2.36 18.84
N SER A 28 17.60 -1.89 17.61
CA SER A 28 17.05 -2.69 16.51
C SER A 28 17.27 -2.00 15.16
N ALA A 29 18.49 -1.51 14.89
CA ALA A 29 18.82 -1.05 13.55
C ALA A 29 18.55 -2.20 12.57
N PRO A 30 17.63 -2.05 11.58
CA PRO A 30 17.43 -3.08 10.59
C PRO A 30 18.76 -3.37 9.91
N PRO A 31 19.06 -4.64 9.57
CA PRO A 31 20.33 -4.99 8.97
C PRO A 31 20.53 -4.17 7.70
N SER A 32 21.72 -3.58 7.55
CA SER A 32 22.20 -3.02 6.29
C SER A 32 22.79 -4.12 5.42
N TYR A 33 22.73 -3.96 4.11
CA TYR A 33 23.48 -4.82 3.20
C TYR A 33 24.98 -4.71 3.45
N GLY A 34 25.73 -5.80 3.31
CA GLY A 34 27.19 -5.79 3.43
C GLY A 34 27.85 -4.81 2.47
N THR A 35 27.31 -4.69 1.25
CA THR A 35 27.73 -3.68 0.26
C THR A 35 27.53 -2.25 0.75
N ALA A 36 26.50 -1.98 1.55
CA ALA A 36 26.25 -0.65 2.12
C ALA A 36 27.22 -0.29 3.26
N LEU A 37 27.90 -1.27 3.83
CA LEU A 37 28.90 -1.10 4.89
C LEU A 37 30.33 -1.00 4.34
N ARG A 38 30.52 -1.15 3.04
CA ARG A 38 31.84 -0.97 2.40
C ARG A 38 32.32 0.47 2.57
N GLU A 39 33.59 0.65 2.87
CA GLU A 39 34.23 1.97 2.84
C GLU A 39 34.17 2.55 1.42
N ALA A 40 34.02 3.86 1.31
CA ALA A 40 34.08 4.53 0.02
C ALA A 40 35.49 4.32 -0.58
N PRO A 41 35.60 3.87 -1.84
CA PRO A 41 36.90 3.71 -2.48
C PRO A 41 37.64 5.05 -2.58
N GLU A 42 38.97 5.01 -2.73
CA GLU A 42 39.77 6.20 -2.99
C GLU A 42 39.23 6.97 -4.23
N GLY A 43 39.13 8.29 -4.10
CA GLY A 43 38.49 9.13 -5.14
C GLY A 43 36.96 9.05 -5.21
N TRP A 44 36.32 8.49 -4.17
CA TRP A 44 34.88 8.43 -4.06
C TRP A 44 34.35 9.04 -2.76
N ARG A 45 33.14 9.58 -2.82
CA ARG A 45 32.37 10.01 -1.65
C ARG A 45 31.11 9.16 -1.51
N SER A 46 30.94 8.57 -0.33
CA SER A 46 29.70 7.92 0.08
C SER A 46 28.90 8.87 0.97
N ALA A 47 27.59 8.98 0.73
CA ALA A 47 26.71 9.80 1.56
C ALA A 47 25.30 9.19 1.65
N ARG A 48 24.73 9.21 2.85
CA ARG A 48 23.34 8.84 3.07
C ARG A 48 22.43 10.05 2.82
N ILE A 49 21.48 9.94 1.90
CA ILE A 49 20.56 11.01 1.53
C ILE A 49 19.14 10.43 1.48
N GLY A 50 18.36 10.64 2.54
CA GLY A 50 17.07 9.95 2.74
C GLY A 50 17.27 8.44 2.74
N ASP A 51 16.45 7.72 2.00
CA ASP A 51 16.49 6.24 1.89
C ASP A 51 17.65 5.70 1.03
N TRP A 52 18.56 6.53 0.58
CA TRP A 52 19.57 6.15 -0.40
C TRP A 52 21.00 6.26 0.15
N LEU A 53 21.83 5.28 -0.14
CA LEU A 53 23.28 5.41 -0.08
C LEU A 53 23.77 5.83 -1.47
N THR A 54 24.39 7.00 -1.57
CA THR A 54 24.85 7.60 -2.82
C THR A 54 26.36 7.51 -2.92
N LEU A 55 26.89 7.01 -4.02
CA LEU A 55 28.30 6.92 -4.39
C LEU A 55 28.59 7.91 -5.51
N THR A 56 29.48 8.87 -5.26
CA THR A 56 29.84 9.92 -6.20
C THR A 56 31.35 9.95 -6.38
N PRO A 57 31.87 9.83 -7.63
CA PRO A 57 33.30 9.97 -7.89
C PRO A 57 33.74 11.43 -7.66
N LEU A 58 34.97 11.60 -7.21
CA LEU A 58 35.60 12.91 -6.93
C LEU A 58 36.61 13.26 -8.00
N ASP A 59 36.74 14.54 -8.28
CA ASP A 59 37.86 15.09 -9.03
C ASP A 59 39.12 15.20 -8.12
N PRO A 60 40.31 15.39 -8.69
CA PRO A 60 41.56 15.44 -7.90
C PRO A 60 41.59 16.51 -6.81
N ASP A 61 40.77 17.54 -6.92
CA ASP A 61 40.62 18.60 -5.90
C ASP A 61 39.65 18.21 -4.75
N GLY A 62 39.08 16.99 -4.77
CA GLY A 62 38.13 16.51 -3.79
C GLY A 62 36.69 17.00 -4.00
N SER A 63 36.42 17.76 -5.05
CA SER A 63 35.06 18.15 -5.41
C SER A 63 34.33 16.98 -6.10
N PRO A 64 32.97 16.92 -5.99
CA PRO A 64 32.20 15.95 -6.75
C PRO A 64 32.42 16.12 -8.25
N ARG A 65 32.71 15.00 -8.95
CA ARG A 65 32.87 15.03 -10.39
C ARG A 65 31.63 15.63 -11.08
N SER A 66 31.85 16.59 -11.96
CA SER A 66 30.78 17.23 -12.71
C SER A 66 30.15 16.23 -13.71
N GLY A 67 28.84 16.23 -13.77
CA GLY A 67 28.07 15.41 -14.70
C GLY A 67 26.82 16.14 -15.19
N PRO A 68 26.04 15.56 -16.10
CA PRO A 68 24.81 16.16 -16.58
C PRO A 68 23.80 16.34 -15.43
N ALA A 69 23.08 17.48 -15.45
CA ALA A 69 22.04 17.75 -14.46
C ALA A 69 20.78 16.89 -14.65
N GLN A 70 20.58 16.37 -15.86
CA GLN A 70 19.48 15.48 -16.27
C GLN A 70 19.91 14.63 -17.47
N GLY A 71 19.24 13.50 -17.67
CA GLY A 71 19.56 12.59 -18.77
C GLY A 71 18.84 11.26 -18.60
N TRP A 72 19.25 10.28 -19.40
CA TRP A 72 18.82 8.90 -19.28
C TRP A 72 19.54 8.24 -18.09
N LYS A 73 18.77 7.74 -17.12
CA LYS A 73 19.28 6.99 -15.98
C LYS A 73 18.80 5.56 -16.04
N ILE A 74 19.56 4.67 -15.41
CA ILE A 74 19.22 3.27 -15.28
C ILE A 74 18.76 3.01 -13.87
N HIS A 75 17.64 2.31 -13.72
CA HIS A 75 17.23 1.73 -12.46
C HIS A 75 17.39 0.20 -12.52
N ALA A 76 17.85 -0.40 -11.43
CA ALA A 76 17.75 -1.83 -11.23
C ALA A 76 16.69 -2.11 -10.17
N SER A 77 15.81 -3.09 -10.47
CA SER A 77 14.90 -3.65 -9.48
C SER A 77 15.55 -4.83 -8.76
N ALA A 78 15.00 -5.19 -7.59
CA ALA A 78 15.49 -6.33 -6.81
C ALA A 78 14.37 -6.90 -5.93
N THR A 79 14.47 -8.19 -5.64
CA THR A 79 13.74 -8.85 -4.54
C THR A 79 14.54 -8.75 -3.25
N ARG A 80 13.97 -9.17 -2.11
CA ARG A 80 14.70 -9.21 -0.83
C ARG A 80 15.87 -10.20 -0.87
N GLU A 81 15.70 -11.28 -1.61
CA GLU A 81 16.62 -12.42 -1.69
C GLU A 81 17.85 -12.09 -2.53
N ASN A 82 17.69 -11.29 -3.60
CA ASN A 82 18.76 -11.01 -4.55
C ASN A 82 19.37 -9.60 -4.44
N ALA A 83 18.78 -8.71 -3.64
CA ALA A 83 19.18 -7.30 -3.55
C ALA A 83 20.65 -7.10 -3.15
N GLU A 84 21.15 -7.85 -2.18
CA GLU A 84 22.57 -7.78 -1.76
C GLU A 84 23.49 -8.08 -2.96
N LYS A 85 23.17 -9.15 -3.70
CA LYS A 85 23.99 -9.57 -4.85
C LYS A 85 23.95 -8.55 -5.99
N ILE A 86 22.77 -7.99 -6.28
CA ILE A 86 22.62 -6.91 -7.28
C ILE A 86 23.42 -5.67 -6.84
N ALA A 87 23.37 -5.28 -5.56
CA ALA A 87 24.15 -4.15 -5.06
C ALA A 87 25.66 -4.37 -5.22
N GLU A 88 26.14 -5.57 -4.90
CA GLU A 88 27.53 -5.98 -5.06
C GLU A 88 27.98 -5.89 -6.53
N ILE A 89 27.24 -6.50 -7.45
CA ILE A 89 27.54 -6.49 -8.89
C ILE A 89 27.57 -5.04 -9.43
N VAL A 90 26.57 -4.22 -9.06
CA VAL A 90 26.52 -2.81 -9.49
C VAL A 90 27.71 -2.02 -8.94
N TRP A 91 28.07 -2.23 -7.67
CA TRP A 91 29.23 -1.59 -7.06
C TRP A 91 30.51 -1.95 -7.81
N ASP A 92 30.75 -3.24 -8.01
CA ASP A 92 31.99 -3.75 -8.65
C ASP A 92 32.05 -3.36 -10.14
N TYR A 93 30.89 -3.12 -10.77
CA TYR A 93 30.82 -2.62 -12.15
C TYR A 93 31.04 -1.10 -12.23
N CYS A 94 30.36 -0.31 -11.40
CA CYS A 94 30.31 1.16 -11.50
C CYS A 94 31.59 1.83 -10.95
N VAL A 95 32.14 1.33 -9.83
CA VAL A 95 33.29 1.96 -9.17
C VAL A 95 34.51 2.06 -10.07
N PRO A 96 35.02 1.00 -10.71
CA PRO A 96 36.21 1.09 -11.56
C PRO A 96 35.95 1.91 -12.85
N ARG A 97 34.71 2.12 -13.24
CA ARG A 97 34.31 2.91 -14.41
C ARG A 97 33.98 4.36 -14.09
N LEU A 98 34.08 4.76 -12.82
CA LEU A 98 33.76 6.11 -12.33
C LEU A 98 32.33 6.55 -12.68
N ILE A 99 31.35 5.64 -12.65
CA ILE A 99 29.94 5.88 -12.93
C ILE A 99 29.22 6.14 -11.61
N PRO A 100 28.63 7.33 -11.38
CA PRO A 100 27.92 7.62 -10.13
C PRO A 100 26.64 6.77 -10.03
N PHE A 101 26.34 6.30 -8.83
CA PHE A 101 25.15 5.52 -8.56
C PHE A 101 24.67 5.68 -7.12
N LYS A 102 23.48 5.23 -6.86
CA LYS A 102 22.92 5.10 -5.49
C LYS A 102 22.09 3.85 -5.39
N PHE A 103 21.94 3.32 -4.18
CA PHE A 103 21.08 2.17 -3.91
C PHE A 103 20.43 2.25 -2.52
N VAL A 104 19.39 1.46 -2.32
CA VAL A 104 18.71 1.31 -1.04
C VAL A 104 19.59 0.46 -0.13
N PRO A 105 20.04 0.98 1.03
CA PRO A 105 21.13 0.37 1.79
C PRO A 105 20.75 -0.81 2.67
N GLY A 106 19.47 -1.20 2.74
CA GLY A 106 19.05 -2.30 3.60
C GLY A 106 17.69 -2.90 3.26
N PRO A 107 17.47 -4.17 3.70
CA PRO A 107 16.28 -4.95 3.33
C PRO A 107 14.98 -4.37 3.86
N HIS A 108 15.01 -3.71 5.01
CA HIS A 108 13.81 -3.05 5.57
C HIS A 108 13.32 -1.91 4.67
N LEU A 109 14.23 -1.03 4.24
CA LEU A 109 13.90 0.06 3.32
C LEU A 109 13.41 -0.45 1.96
N LEU A 110 14.05 -1.51 1.43
CA LEU A 110 13.61 -2.15 0.20
C LEU A 110 12.18 -2.71 0.35
N HIS A 111 11.90 -3.38 1.48
CA HIS A 111 10.56 -3.89 1.78
C HIS A 111 9.52 -2.75 1.78
N LEU A 112 9.76 -1.67 2.55
CA LEU A 112 8.86 -0.53 2.64
C LEU A 112 8.55 0.11 1.28
N ARG A 113 9.54 0.18 0.38
CA ARG A 113 9.37 0.74 -0.96
C ARG A 113 8.53 -0.14 -1.90
N ASN A 114 8.33 -1.40 -1.55
CA ASN A 114 7.58 -2.38 -2.35
C ASN A 114 6.30 -2.88 -1.67
N THR A 115 5.92 -2.35 -0.51
CA THR A 115 4.66 -2.70 0.19
C THR A 115 3.43 -2.33 -0.63
N LYS A 116 2.26 -2.89 -0.27
CA LYS A 116 0.96 -2.62 -0.92
C LYS A 116 0.65 -1.13 -1.03
N TYR A 117 1.01 -0.34 -0.02
CA TYR A 117 0.72 1.09 0.05
C TYR A 117 1.88 1.99 -0.38
N ALA A 118 2.98 1.42 -0.84
CA ALA A 118 4.10 2.19 -1.38
C ALA A 118 3.69 2.97 -2.64
N ALA A 119 4.35 4.10 -2.87
CA ALA A 119 4.09 4.92 -4.04
C ALA A 119 4.49 4.19 -5.34
N ARG A 120 3.58 4.10 -6.29
CA ARG A 120 3.76 3.35 -7.55
C ARG A 120 4.86 3.92 -8.46
N ASP A 121 5.20 5.20 -8.31
CA ASP A 121 6.26 5.88 -9.08
C ASP A 121 7.66 5.58 -8.56
N THR A 122 7.80 5.07 -7.34
CA THR A 122 9.08 4.71 -6.71
C THR A 122 9.27 3.22 -6.51
N SER A 123 8.20 2.44 -6.59
CA SER A 123 8.23 1.00 -6.42
C SER A 123 9.17 0.32 -7.44
N GLY A 124 9.88 -0.69 -6.99
CA GLY A 124 10.84 -1.46 -7.78
C GLY A 124 12.22 -0.81 -7.93
N LYS A 125 12.37 0.48 -7.63
CA LYS A 125 13.66 1.18 -7.77
C LYS A 125 14.59 0.88 -6.60
N PHE A 126 15.46 -0.10 -6.79
CA PHE A 126 16.47 -0.50 -5.80
C PHE A 126 17.80 0.22 -6.01
N VAL A 127 18.28 0.28 -7.26
CA VAL A 127 19.49 1.01 -7.66
C VAL A 127 19.13 2.11 -8.66
N THR A 128 19.88 3.20 -8.67
CA THR A 128 19.87 4.21 -9.74
C THR A 128 21.31 4.48 -10.18
N ILE A 129 21.59 4.32 -11.47
CA ILE A 129 22.89 4.59 -12.10
C ILE A 129 22.73 5.80 -12.99
N TYR A 130 23.76 6.66 -13.05
CA TYR A 130 23.75 7.94 -13.76
C TYR A 130 24.81 7.94 -14.87
N PRO A 131 24.51 7.42 -16.08
CA PRO A 131 25.41 7.50 -17.21
C PRO A 131 25.68 8.96 -17.64
N ALA A 132 26.87 9.24 -18.12
CA ALA A 132 27.25 10.58 -18.58
C ALA A 132 26.58 10.98 -19.90
N ASP A 133 26.32 10.01 -20.76
CA ASP A 133 25.73 10.17 -22.10
C ASP A 133 25.01 8.90 -22.57
N GLU A 134 24.49 8.91 -23.80
CA GLU A 134 23.74 7.79 -24.37
C GLU A 134 24.64 6.61 -24.76
N ASP A 135 25.90 6.83 -25.10
CA ASP A 135 26.85 5.75 -25.40
C ASP A 135 27.16 4.96 -24.12
N GLN A 136 27.41 5.64 -23.02
CA GLN A 136 27.60 5.01 -21.73
C GLN A 136 26.31 4.33 -21.23
N LEU A 137 25.14 4.95 -21.45
CA LEU A 137 23.84 4.33 -21.17
C LEU A 137 23.72 2.98 -21.86
N HIS A 138 23.99 2.93 -23.18
CA HIS A 138 23.88 1.69 -23.95
C HIS A 138 24.88 0.64 -23.50
N LEU A 139 26.14 1.06 -23.25
CA LEU A 139 27.17 0.18 -22.74
C LEU A 139 26.79 -0.46 -21.41
N VAL A 140 26.33 0.35 -20.45
CA VAL A 140 25.91 -0.13 -19.12
C VAL A 140 24.71 -1.05 -19.24
N LEU A 141 23.68 -0.71 -20.01
CA LEU A 141 22.51 -1.56 -20.20
C LEU A 141 22.89 -2.94 -20.75
N ARG A 142 23.81 -3.00 -21.72
CA ARG A 142 24.27 -4.24 -22.31
C ARG A 142 25.12 -5.06 -21.33
N GLU A 143 26.23 -4.49 -20.85
CA GLU A 143 27.20 -5.24 -20.03
C GLU A 143 26.64 -5.60 -18.66
N LEU A 144 25.99 -4.66 -17.98
CA LEU A 144 25.37 -4.92 -16.67
C LEU A 144 24.10 -5.75 -16.83
N GLY A 145 23.40 -5.65 -17.97
CA GLY A 145 22.28 -6.51 -18.32
C GLY A 145 22.69 -7.98 -18.40
N ASP A 146 23.83 -8.27 -19.05
CA ASP A 146 24.38 -9.63 -19.12
C ASP A 146 24.80 -10.15 -17.73
N LEU A 147 25.38 -9.29 -16.88
CA LEU A 147 25.79 -9.65 -15.51
C LEU A 147 24.59 -9.90 -14.57
N LEU A 148 23.47 -9.27 -14.85
CA LEU A 148 22.22 -9.36 -14.07
C LEU A 148 21.16 -10.24 -14.75
N ASP A 149 21.54 -11.02 -15.75
CA ASP A 149 20.63 -11.96 -16.40
C ASP A 149 20.12 -13.00 -15.36
N GLY A 150 18.82 -13.31 -15.43
CA GLY A 150 18.15 -14.23 -14.52
C GLY A 150 17.82 -13.67 -13.13
N PHE A 151 18.23 -12.42 -12.82
CA PHE A 151 17.76 -11.77 -11.59
C PHE A 151 16.36 -11.19 -11.79
N GLU A 152 15.51 -11.38 -10.79
CA GLU A 152 14.13 -10.91 -10.77
C GLU A 152 13.95 -9.67 -9.88
N GLY A 153 12.86 -8.95 -10.10
CA GLY A 153 12.43 -7.84 -9.27
C GLY A 153 11.12 -7.23 -9.75
N PRO A 154 10.48 -6.38 -8.94
CA PRO A 154 9.23 -5.74 -9.34
C PRO A 154 9.41 -4.92 -10.61
N TYR A 155 8.44 -5.00 -11.53
CA TYR A 155 8.42 -4.16 -12.72
C TYR A 155 8.34 -2.68 -12.34
N ILE A 156 9.23 -1.83 -12.89
CA ILE A 156 9.24 -0.39 -12.64
C ILE A 156 8.30 0.31 -13.62
N LEU A 157 7.11 0.66 -13.17
CA LEU A 157 6.00 1.15 -14.02
C LEU A 157 6.34 2.43 -14.81
N THR A 158 7.18 3.30 -14.24
CA THR A 158 7.55 4.59 -14.83
C THR A 158 8.63 4.50 -15.90
N ASP A 159 9.26 3.33 -16.06
CA ASP A 159 10.48 3.13 -16.80
C ASP A 159 10.30 2.13 -17.95
N LEU A 160 11.21 2.09 -18.89
CA LEU A 160 11.27 1.12 -19.98
C LEU A 160 12.23 0.00 -19.61
N ARG A 161 11.75 -1.24 -19.56
CA ARG A 161 12.55 -2.43 -19.23
C ARG A 161 13.54 -2.72 -20.35
N TRP A 162 14.76 -3.06 -19.97
CA TRP A 162 15.81 -3.56 -20.88
C TRP A 162 15.76 -5.09 -20.90
N ASN A 163 15.42 -5.66 -22.05
CA ASN A 163 15.22 -7.11 -22.23
C ASN A 163 14.28 -7.68 -21.16
N GLU A 164 14.57 -8.86 -20.64
CA GLU A 164 13.79 -9.52 -19.57
C GLU A 164 14.44 -9.40 -18.18
N GLY A 165 15.60 -8.72 -18.10
CA GLY A 165 16.34 -8.53 -16.86
C GLY A 165 15.77 -7.47 -15.92
N PRO A 166 16.44 -7.20 -14.79
CA PRO A 166 15.98 -6.24 -13.78
C PRO A 166 16.34 -4.78 -14.09
N LEU A 167 16.93 -4.47 -15.26
CA LEU A 167 17.32 -3.12 -15.64
C LEU A 167 16.21 -2.38 -16.39
N TYR A 168 16.12 -1.08 -16.11
CA TYR A 168 15.13 -0.16 -16.69
C TYR A 168 15.76 1.18 -17.01
N ALA A 169 15.33 1.82 -18.10
CA ALA A 169 15.80 3.15 -18.51
C ALA A 169 14.67 4.19 -18.37
N ARG A 170 15.03 5.40 -17.89
CA ARG A 170 14.13 6.55 -17.80
C ARG A 170 14.90 7.86 -17.93
N TYR A 171 14.35 8.79 -18.69
CA TYR A 171 14.85 10.17 -18.70
C TYR A 171 14.37 10.94 -17.47
N GLY A 172 15.25 11.76 -16.85
CA GLY A 172 14.87 12.59 -15.70
C GLY A 172 16.06 13.32 -15.06
N ALA A 173 15.80 14.07 -14.01
CA ALA A 173 16.81 14.84 -13.29
C ALA A 173 17.84 13.95 -12.59
N PHE A 174 19.11 14.29 -12.66
CA PHE A 174 20.21 13.71 -11.89
C PHE A 174 20.47 14.58 -10.65
N ALA A 175 20.48 15.89 -10.83
CA ALA A 175 20.57 16.85 -9.73
C ALA A 175 19.19 17.12 -9.11
N ARG A 176 19.17 17.51 -7.84
CA ARG A 176 17.94 17.93 -7.17
C ARG A 176 17.49 19.27 -7.77
N SER A 177 16.33 19.25 -8.41
CA SER A 177 15.65 20.42 -8.95
C SER A 177 14.17 20.30 -8.63
N PHE A 178 13.53 21.43 -8.27
CA PHE A 178 12.12 21.46 -7.91
C PHE A 178 11.43 22.65 -8.58
N VAL A 179 10.15 22.50 -8.81
CA VAL A 179 9.25 23.54 -9.31
C VAL A 179 7.91 23.43 -8.61
N VAL A 180 7.21 24.53 -8.45
CA VAL A 180 5.83 24.53 -7.96
C VAL A 180 4.91 24.19 -9.13
N ASP A 181 4.09 23.15 -8.97
CA ASP A 181 3.14 22.73 -9.99
C ASP A 181 1.86 23.58 -9.98
N GLU A 182 0.92 23.28 -10.89
CA GLU A 182 -0.37 23.98 -11.04
C GLU A 182 -1.27 23.88 -9.80
N ARG A 183 -0.98 22.95 -8.89
CA ARG A 183 -1.70 22.73 -7.62
C ARG A 183 -1.01 23.38 -6.42
N GLY A 184 0.07 24.13 -6.65
CA GLY A 184 0.86 24.73 -5.59
C GLY A 184 1.80 23.77 -4.87
N SER A 185 1.97 22.55 -5.36
CA SER A 185 2.85 21.54 -4.75
C SER A 185 4.28 21.65 -5.27
N LEU A 186 5.26 21.53 -4.37
CA LEU A 186 6.68 21.48 -4.74
C LEU A 186 6.98 20.06 -5.28
N VAL A 187 7.26 19.95 -6.57
CA VAL A 187 7.51 18.68 -7.27
C VAL A 187 8.90 18.67 -7.92
N PRO A 188 9.51 17.48 -8.11
CA PRO A 188 10.76 17.35 -8.86
C PRO A 188 10.63 17.94 -10.26
N ALA A 189 11.71 18.56 -10.75
CA ALA A 189 11.74 19.26 -12.03
C ALA A 189 12.86 18.76 -12.95
N VAL A 190 12.62 18.89 -14.24
CA VAL A 190 13.59 18.79 -15.34
C VAL A 190 13.57 20.09 -16.14
N ARG A 191 14.59 20.31 -16.96
CA ARG A 191 14.59 21.42 -17.93
C ARG A 191 14.05 20.92 -19.27
N ASP A 192 13.13 21.69 -19.85
CA ASP A 192 12.64 21.45 -21.22
C ASP A 192 13.67 21.87 -22.29
N GLY A 193 13.31 21.70 -23.56
CA GLY A 193 14.18 22.07 -24.70
C GLY A 193 14.53 23.54 -24.78
N ALA A 194 13.81 24.42 -24.08
CA ALA A 194 14.08 25.86 -23.96
C ALA A 194 14.85 26.21 -22.68
N GLY A 195 15.21 25.21 -21.86
CA GLY A 195 15.92 25.39 -20.59
C GLY A 195 15.03 25.82 -19.41
N LYS A 196 13.70 25.87 -19.58
CA LYS A 196 12.75 26.20 -18.53
C LYS A 196 12.54 24.97 -17.61
N SER A 197 12.49 25.22 -16.30
CA SER A 197 12.14 24.16 -15.33
C SER A 197 10.66 23.80 -15.43
N VAL A 198 10.38 22.50 -15.65
CA VAL A 198 9.04 21.92 -15.75
C VAL A 198 8.93 20.71 -14.84
N PRO A 199 7.72 20.33 -14.36
CA PRO A 199 7.55 19.16 -13.52
C PRO A 199 8.08 17.86 -14.16
N ASP A 200 8.90 17.10 -13.41
CA ASP A 200 9.28 15.74 -13.76
C ASP A 200 8.09 14.79 -13.45
N ARG A 201 7.16 14.69 -14.39
CA ARG A 201 5.92 13.91 -14.23
C ARG A 201 6.25 12.42 -14.14
N ARG A 202 6.06 11.85 -12.95
CA ARG A 202 6.29 10.42 -12.67
C ARG A 202 4.97 9.67 -12.64
N ARG A 203 4.28 9.63 -13.78
CA ARG A 203 3.09 8.78 -13.90
C ARG A 203 3.49 7.30 -13.89
N PRO A 204 2.65 6.37 -13.40
CA PRO A 204 2.92 4.93 -13.44
C PRO A 204 2.78 4.35 -14.86
N SER A 205 3.42 5.01 -15.82
CA SER A 205 3.54 4.64 -17.23
C SER A 205 4.79 5.27 -17.79
N PHE A 206 5.54 4.53 -18.61
CA PHE A 206 6.71 5.06 -19.27
C PHE A 206 6.32 6.16 -20.24
N GLN A 207 7.00 7.29 -20.14
CA GLN A 207 6.84 8.45 -21.02
C GLN A 207 8.21 9.09 -21.30
N VAL A 208 8.45 9.43 -22.54
CA VAL A 208 9.58 10.25 -22.95
C VAL A 208 9.11 11.71 -23.03
N PRO A 209 9.81 12.68 -22.43
CA PRO A 209 9.46 14.09 -22.59
C PRO A 209 9.46 14.49 -24.09
N GLU A 210 8.55 15.37 -24.49
CA GLU A 210 8.35 15.77 -25.90
C GLU A 210 9.60 16.32 -26.58
N TRP A 211 10.52 16.92 -25.81
CA TRP A 211 11.78 17.49 -26.29
C TRP A 211 12.96 16.50 -26.25
N VAL A 212 12.73 15.24 -25.88
CA VAL A 212 13.77 14.21 -25.80
C VAL A 212 13.50 13.16 -26.86
N THR A 213 14.51 12.82 -27.62
CA THR A 213 14.44 11.69 -28.57
C THR A 213 14.72 10.38 -27.83
N LEU A 214 13.91 9.36 -28.09
CA LEU A 214 14.20 8.01 -27.60
C LEU A 214 15.44 7.48 -28.32
N PRO A 215 16.50 7.02 -27.61
CA PRO A 215 17.63 6.38 -28.24
C PRO A 215 17.23 5.16 -29.09
N ALA A 216 17.77 5.04 -30.29
CA ALA A 216 17.39 3.99 -31.25
C ALA A 216 17.51 2.56 -30.68
N PHE A 217 18.49 2.30 -29.80
CA PHE A 217 18.66 0.98 -29.15
C PHE A 217 17.56 0.67 -28.12
N LEU A 218 16.75 1.65 -27.68
CA LEU A 218 15.59 1.46 -26.80
C LEU A 218 14.28 1.24 -27.58
N GLU A 219 14.22 1.54 -28.87
CA GLU A 219 13.02 1.38 -29.70
C GLU A 219 12.48 -0.06 -29.70
N PRO A 220 13.33 -1.12 -29.82
CA PRO A 220 12.85 -2.50 -29.73
C PRO A 220 12.17 -2.83 -28.40
N GLN A 221 12.65 -2.28 -27.30
CA GLN A 221 12.08 -2.47 -25.97
C GLN A 221 10.70 -1.80 -25.86
N LEU A 222 10.55 -0.61 -26.44
CA LEU A 222 9.25 0.08 -26.50
C LEU A 222 8.26 -0.68 -27.39
N ALA A 223 8.71 -1.20 -28.52
CA ALA A 223 7.89 -2.04 -29.40
C ALA A 223 7.42 -3.31 -28.69
N ALA A 224 8.31 -4.02 -28.01
CA ALA A 224 7.99 -5.22 -27.24
C ALA A 224 6.95 -4.92 -26.12
N ARG A 225 7.12 -3.81 -25.39
CA ARG A 225 6.15 -3.37 -24.39
C ARG A 225 4.75 -3.14 -25.00
N ASN A 226 4.68 -2.54 -26.17
CA ASN A 226 3.42 -2.17 -26.82
C ASN A 226 2.71 -3.35 -27.48
N THR A 227 3.40 -4.45 -27.73
CA THR A 227 2.81 -5.70 -28.30
C THR A 227 2.05 -6.52 -27.27
N THR A 228 2.26 -6.29 -25.97
CA THR A 228 1.46 -6.93 -24.91
C THR A 228 0.06 -6.32 -24.93
N THR A 229 -0.81 -6.82 -25.81
CA THR A 229 -2.13 -6.27 -26.02
C THR A 229 -3.20 -7.04 -25.25
N VAL A 230 -4.11 -6.28 -24.62
CA VAL A 230 -5.35 -6.75 -24.02
C VAL A 230 -6.37 -7.25 -25.09
N GLY A 231 -6.02 -7.11 -26.38
CA GLY A 231 -6.94 -7.31 -27.51
C GLY A 231 -7.39 -8.76 -27.75
N GLU A 232 -6.71 -9.75 -27.20
CA GLU A 232 -7.08 -11.17 -27.30
C GLU A 232 -7.86 -11.69 -26.08
N LEU A 233 -7.99 -10.86 -25.03
CA LEU A 233 -8.72 -11.26 -23.84
C LEU A 233 -10.24 -11.17 -24.07
N PRO A 234 -11.03 -12.13 -23.54
CA PRO A 234 -12.50 -12.08 -23.65
C PRO A 234 -13.12 -11.08 -22.67
N TYR A 235 -12.37 -10.06 -22.26
CA TYR A 235 -12.79 -9.06 -21.28
C TYR A 235 -12.58 -7.65 -21.82
N ARG A 236 -13.65 -6.85 -21.84
CA ARG A 236 -13.58 -5.43 -22.15
C ARG A 236 -13.50 -4.65 -20.84
N ILE A 237 -12.34 -4.06 -20.55
CA ILE A 237 -12.15 -3.18 -19.39
C ILE A 237 -12.87 -1.86 -19.65
N GLU A 238 -13.71 -1.44 -18.69
CA GLU A 238 -14.54 -0.23 -18.79
C GLU A 238 -14.03 0.86 -17.86
N LYS A 239 -13.59 0.49 -16.65
CA LYS A 239 -13.18 1.45 -15.63
C LYS A 239 -12.16 0.83 -14.68
N ALA A 240 -11.12 1.59 -14.33
CA ALA A 240 -10.30 1.28 -13.17
C ALA A 240 -11.03 1.71 -11.90
N LEU A 241 -11.20 0.78 -10.97
CA LEU A 241 -11.86 1.01 -9.69
C LEU A 241 -10.86 1.46 -8.62
N HIS A 242 -9.69 0.81 -8.59
CA HIS A 242 -8.65 1.09 -7.60
C HIS A 242 -7.27 0.75 -8.16
N PHE A 243 -6.26 1.44 -7.65
CA PHE A 243 -4.86 1.10 -7.88
C PHE A 243 -4.09 1.05 -6.57
N SER A 244 -3.28 0.01 -6.41
CA SER A 244 -2.26 -0.10 -5.37
C SER A 244 -0.90 -0.39 -6.00
N ASN A 245 0.14 -0.49 -5.19
CA ASN A 245 1.43 -0.95 -5.69
C ASN A 245 1.40 -2.42 -6.12
N GLY A 246 0.48 -3.21 -5.61
CA GLY A 246 0.31 -4.62 -6.01
C GLY A 246 -0.37 -4.83 -7.36
N GLY A 247 -1.06 -3.83 -7.89
CA GLY A 247 -1.79 -3.94 -9.16
C GLY A 247 -3.02 -3.03 -9.21
N GLY A 248 -3.87 -3.27 -10.19
CA GLY A 248 -5.13 -2.59 -10.40
C GLY A 248 -6.34 -3.48 -10.14
N VAL A 249 -7.46 -2.85 -9.85
CA VAL A 249 -8.80 -3.49 -9.83
C VAL A 249 -9.64 -2.79 -10.88
N TYR A 250 -10.22 -3.57 -11.78
CA TYR A 250 -10.92 -3.05 -12.95
C TYR A 250 -12.34 -3.61 -13.01
N ALA A 251 -13.30 -2.77 -13.36
CA ALA A 251 -14.62 -3.22 -13.80
C ALA A 251 -14.60 -3.41 -15.31
N GLY A 252 -15.25 -4.44 -15.79
CA GLY A 252 -15.36 -4.75 -17.20
C GLY A 252 -16.53 -5.68 -17.51
N THR A 253 -16.61 -6.07 -18.76
CA THR A 253 -17.63 -6.99 -19.29
C THR A 253 -16.94 -8.19 -19.91
N ASP A 254 -17.37 -9.40 -19.54
CA ASP A 254 -17.05 -10.63 -20.26
C ASP A 254 -17.75 -10.62 -21.61
N THR A 255 -16.98 -10.60 -22.71
CA THR A 255 -17.54 -10.50 -24.07
C THR A 255 -18.19 -11.80 -24.55
N ARG A 256 -18.00 -12.92 -23.84
CA ARG A 256 -18.56 -14.23 -24.17
C ARG A 256 -20.05 -14.32 -23.80
N ASP A 257 -20.43 -13.73 -22.67
CA ASP A 257 -21.80 -13.84 -22.13
C ASP A 257 -22.43 -12.49 -21.74
N GLY A 258 -21.69 -11.38 -21.87
CA GLY A 258 -22.16 -10.02 -21.58
C GLY A 258 -22.23 -9.70 -20.08
N ARG A 259 -21.73 -10.55 -19.20
CA ARG A 259 -21.78 -10.32 -17.75
C ARG A 259 -20.74 -9.29 -17.30
N LYS A 260 -21.12 -8.49 -16.31
CA LYS A 260 -20.18 -7.61 -15.62
C LYS A 260 -19.23 -8.42 -14.76
N VAL A 261 -17.96 -8.06 -14.80
CA VAL A 261 -16.89 -8.72 -14.05
C VAL A 261 -15.98 -7.70 -13.37
N VAL A 262 -15.29 -8.16 -12.34
CA VAL A 262 -14.13 -7.46 -11.74
C VAL A 262 -12.88 -8.24 -12.08
N LEU A 263 -11.86 -7.55 -12.58
CA LEU A 263 -10.53 -8.10 -12.79
C LEU A 263 -9.60 -7.51 -11.73
N LYS A 264 -8.98 -8.36 -10.92
CA LYS A 264 -7.91 -7.98 -10.00
C LYS A 264 -6.57 -8.39 -10.60
N GLU A 265 -5.63 -7.45 -10.63
CA GLU A 265 -4.27 -7.61 -11.13
C GLU A 265 -3.30 -7.83 -9.95
N GLY A 266 -2.49 -8.88 -10.03
CA GLY A 266 -1.36 -9.14 -9.15
C GLY A 266 -0.05 -8.97 -9.90
N ARG A 267 0.80 -8.05 -9.43
CA ARG A 267 2.14 -7.80 -9.97
C ARG A 267 3.17 -8.63 -9.20
N PRO A 268 4.10 -9.33 -9.89
CA PRO A 268 5.15 -10.10 -9.23
C PRO A 268 6.08 -9.19 -8.42
N HIS A 269 6.52 -9.67 -7.27
CA HIS A 269 7.48 -9.04 -6.36
C HIS A 269 7.06 -7.65 -5.83
N ALA A 270 5.86 -7.17 -6.12
CA ALA A 270 5.33 -5.87 -5.69
C ALA A 270 4.11 -6.01 -4.78
N GLY A 271 3.78 -4.94 -4.09
CA GLY A 271 2.63 -4.94 -3.19
C GLY A 271 2.83 -5.85 -1.98
N LEU A 272 4.03 -5.89 -1.41
CA LEU A 272 4.39 -6.80 -0.34
C LEU A 272 3.52 -6.59 0.90
N ALA A 273 3.08 -7.69 1.50
CA ALA A 273 2.48 -7.72 2.83
C ALA A 273 3.58 -7.80 3.92
N ALA A 274 3.18 -7.69 5.18
CA ALA A 274 4.13 -7.73 6.31
C ALA A 274 4.89 -9.07 6.42
N ASP A 275 4.27 -10.18 5.98
CA ASP A 275 4.88 -11.51 5.89
C ASP A 275 5.82 -11.68 4.67
N GLY A 276 5.89 -10.68 3.80
CA GLY A 276 6.68 -10.70 2.58
C GLY A 276 5.96 -11.24 1.35
N ALA A 277 4.72 -11.73 1.48
CA ALA A 277 3.92 -12.18 0.34
C ALA A 277 3.67 -11.03 -0.65
N ASP A 278 3.94 -11.25 -1.93
CA ASP A 278 3.68 -10.28 -2.99
C ASP A 278 2.19 -10.29 -3.42
N ALA A 279 1.85 -9.45 -4.38
CA ALA A 279 0.48 -9.33 -4.85
C ALA A 279 -0.01 -10.60 -5.54
N ILE A 280 0.85 -11.38 -6.20
CA ILE A 280 0.46 -12.66 -6.82
C ILE A 280 0.11 -13.68 -5.74
N ALA A 281 0.97 -13.85 -4.73
CA ALA A 281 0.73 -14.79 -3.65
C ALA A 281 -0.57 -14.46 -2.88
N ARG A 282 -0.86 -13.17 -2.66
CA ARG A 282 -2.13 -12.76 -2.04
C ARG A 282 -3.33 -13.02 -2.96
N LEU A 283 -3.19 -12.78 -4.25
CA LEU A 283 -4.25 -13.06 -5.23
C LEU A 283 -4.55 -14.56 -5.36
N GLU A 284 -3.55 -15.42 -5.20
CA GLU A 284 -3.70 -16.88 -5.12
C GLU A 284 -4.46 -17.30 -3.85
N ARG A 285 -4.15 -16.68 -2.70
CA ARG A 285 -4.91 -16.87 -1.44
C ARG A 285 -6.36 -16.45 -1.61
N GLU A 286 -6.61 -15.29 -2.22
CA GLU A 286 -7.96 -14.80 -2.50
C GLU A 286 -8.74 -15.78 -3.38
N LYS A 287 -8.14 -16.23 -4.49
CA LYS A 287 -8.74 -17.23 -5.37
C LYS A 287 -9.08 -18.50 -4.62
N TYR A 288 -8.14 -19.04 -3.86
CA TYR A 288 -8.37 -20.25 -3.06
C TYR A 288 -9.55 -20.09 -2.08
N ALA A 289 -9.57 -18.97 -1.34
CA ALA A 289 -10.64 -18.70 -0.39
C ALA A 289 -12.00 -18.57 -1.07
N LEU A 290 -12.08 -17.83 -2.19
CA LEU A 290 -13.31 -17.65 -2.97
C LEU A 290 -13.83 -18.97 -3.54
N GLU A 291 -12.96 -19.85 -4.04
CA GLU A 291 -13.34 -21.19 -4.52
C GLU A 291 -13.91 -22.07 -3.40
N ARG A 292 -13.39 -21.95 -2.19
CA ARG A 292 -13.90 -22.68 -1.01
C ARG A 292 -15.27 -22.20 -0.56
N VAL A 293 -15.57 -20.91 -0.69
CA VAL A 293 -16.85 -20.31 -0.28
C VAL A 293 -17.84 -20.15 -1.43
N SER A 294 -17.51 -20.67 -2.61
CA SER A 294 -18.36 -20.64 -3.80
C SER A 294 -19.76 -21.16 -3.53
N GLY A 295 -20.77 -20.60 -4.19
CA GLY A 295 -22.17 -20.98 -4.05
C GLY A 295 -22.88 -20.42 -2.81
N LEU A 296 -22.22 -19.60 -1.96
CA LEU A 296 -22.88 -18.94 -0.83
C LEU A 296 -23.78 -17.78 -1.25
N GLY A 297 -23.57 -17.18 -2.44
CA GLY A 297 -24.33 -16.05 -2.94
C GLY A 297 -24.07 -14.72 -2.21
N VAL A 298 -23.12 -14.71 -1.28
CA VAL A 298 -22.71 -13.53 -0.47
C VAL A 298 -21.25 -13.15 -0.68
N VAL A 299 -20.63 -13.73 -1.69
CA VAL A 299 -19.24 -13.48 -2.11
C VAL A 299 -19.18 -13.50 -3.63
N PRO A 300 -18.19 -12.87 -4.27
CA PRO A 300 -18.03 -12.97 -5.72
C PRO A 300 -17.60 -14.38 -6.15
N GLU A 301 -18.17 -14.90 -7.22
CA GLU A 301 -17.76 -16.17 -7.82
C GLU A 301 -16.52 -15.98 -8.69
N VAL A 302 -15.56 -16.89 -8.60
CA VAL A 302 -14.39 -16.91 -9.48
C VAL A 302 -14.81 -17.33 -10.89
N ARG A 303 -14.41 -16.53 -11.89
CA ARG A 303 -14.73 -16.74 -13.29
C ARG A 303 -13.53 -17.24 -14.10
N ASP A 304 -12.36 -16.66 -13.84
CA ASP A 304 -11.19 -16.95 -14.63
C ASP A 304 -9.90 -16.62 -13.86
N TRP A 305 -8.79 -17.22 -14.32
CA TRP A 305 -7.45 -17.03 -13.77
C TRP A 305 -6.43 -17.14 -14.88
N PHE A 306 -5.79 -16.04 -15.24
CA PHE A 306 -4.84 -16.01 -16.36
C PHE A 306 -3.63 -15.11 -16.09
N THR A 307 -2.61 -15.25 -16.96
CA THR A 307 -1.42 -14.40 -16.97
C THR A 307 -1.44 -13.54 -18.23
N LEU A 308 -1.10 -12.26 -18.08
CA LEU A 308 -0.88 -11.34 -19.18
C LEU A 308 0.45 -10.62 -18.94
N GLY A 309 1.42 -10.83 -19.81
CA GLY A 309 2.81 -10.50 -19.51
C GLY A 309 3.27 -11.24 -18.25
N ASP A 310 3.90 -10.55 -17.30
CA ASP A 310 4.32 -11.12 -16.03
C ASP A 310 3.23 -11.00 -14.93
N HIS A 311 2.09 -10.35 -15.23
CA HIS A 311 1.05 -10.08 -14.25
C HIS A 311 0.00 -11.19 -14.22
N ARG A 312 -0.49 -11.49 -13.04
CA ARG A 312 -1.57 -12.45 -12.81
C ARG A 312 -2.90 -11.72 -12.66
N PHE A 313 -3.95 -12.30 -13.21
CA PHE A 313 -5.30 -11.74 -13.13
C PHE A 313 -6.28 -12.76 -12.56
N LEU A 314 -7.06 -12.31 -11.58
CA LEU A 314 -8.22 -13.01 -11.06
C LEU A 314 -9.48 -12.29 -11.58
N VAL A 315 -10.34 -13.01 -12.28
CA VAL A 315 -11.62 -12.50 -12.75
C VAL A 315 -12.74 -13.07 -11.89
N MET A 316 -13.62 -12.22 -11.42
CA MET A 316 -14.73 -12.60 -10.56
C MET A 316 -16.02 -11.85 -10.94
N ASP A 317 -17.15 -12.31 -10.46
CA ASP A 317 -18.42 -11.65 -10.64
C ASP A 317 -18.42 -10.23 -10.08
N PHE A 318 -19.02 -9.29 -10.80
CA PHE A 318 -19.29 -7.96 -10.28
C PHE A 318 -20.47 -8.02 -9.33
N LEU A 319 -20.30 -7.63 -8.08
CA LEU A 319 -21.38 -7.53 -7.11
C LEU A 319 -22.02 -6.13 -7.20
N GLU A 320 -23.32 -6.10 -7.46
CA GLU A 320 -24.08 -4.86 -7.48
C GLU A 320 -24.29 -4.35 -6.05
N GLY A 321 -24.19 -3.04 -5.85
CA GLY A 321 -24.35 -2.41 -4.54
C GLY A 321 -23.31 -1.34 -4.29
N ARG A 322 -23.13 -1.00 -3.02
CA ARG A 322 -22.15 0.01 -2.59
C ARG A 322 -21.49 -0.41 -1.29
N PRO A 323 -20.22 -0.07 -1.09
CA PRO A 323 -19.53 -0.33 0.18
C PRO A 323 -20.25 0.32 1.36
N LEU A 324 -20.31 -0.37 2.49
CA LEU A 324 -21.04 0.06 3.68
C LEU A 324 -20.60 1.46 4.17
N ASN A 325 -19.32 1.81 4.05
CA ASN A 325 -18.82 3.13 4.43
C ASN A 325 -19.50 4.28 3.66
N SER A 326 -20.01 4.05 2.44
CA SER A 326 -20.70 5.09 1.67
C SER A 326 -22.03 5.52 2.28
N PHE A 327 -22.64 4.65 3.08
CA PHE A 327 -23.91 4.93 3.74
C PHE A 327 -23.78 5.89 4.93
N PHE A 328 -22.59 5.96 5.56
CA PHE A 328 -22.37 6.94 6.63
C PHE A 328 -22.50 8.37 6.13
N ALA A 329 -21.93 8.68 4.97
CA ALA A 329 -22.01 10.03 4.40
C ALA A 329 -23.41 10.43 3.95
N GLU A 330 -24.30 9.46 3.71
CA GLU A 330 -25.64 9.72 3.15
C GLU A 330 -26.75 9.59 4.20
N ARG A 331 -26.62 8.67 5.15
CA ARG A 331 -27.73 8.25 6.01
C ARG A 331 -27.50 8.47 7.49
N HIS A 332 -26.25 8.76 7.92
CA HIS A 332 -25.94 8.85 9.34
C HIS A 332 -26.63 10.09 9.93
N PRO A 333 -27.55 9.95 10.91
CA PRO A 333 -28.38 11.06 11.39
C PRO A 333 -27.56 12.16 12.08
N LEU A 334 -26.44 11.82 12.71
CA LEU A 334 -25.59 12.80 13.41
C LEU A 334 -24.73 13.67 12.47
N LEU A 335 -24.93 13.60 11.15
CA LEU A 335 -24.38 14.57 10.20
C LEU A 335 -25.07 15.92 10.26
N THR A 336 -26.27 15.98 10.87
CA THR A 336 -27.01 17.20 11.16
C THR A 336 -26.87 17.58 12.63
N PRO A 337 -26.77 18.87 12.98
CA PRO A 337 -26.62 19.30 14.38
C PRO A 337 -27.81 18.96 15.28
N ASP A 338 -28.99 18.83 14.70
CA ASP A 338 -30.25 18.51 15.40
C ASP A 338 -30.96 17.38 14.62
N PRO A 339 -30.58 16.13 14.88
CA PRO A 339 -31.13 15.01 14.13
C PRO A 339 -32.58 14.72 14.52
N ASP A 340 -33.41 14.47 13.50
CA ASP A 340 -34.78 14.02 13.71
C ASP A 340 -34.80 12.68 14.46
N PRO A 341 -35.56 12.56 15.58
CA PRO A 341 -35.68 11.32 16.34
C PRO A 341 -36.15 10.11 15.50
N ASP A 342 -37.06 10.32 14.53
CA ASP A 342 -37.55 9.26 13.65
C ASP A 342 -36.43 8.80 12.67
N ALA A 343 -35.57 9.72 12.23
CA ALA A 343 -34.39 9.39 11.42
C ALA A 343 -33.38 8.58 12.24
N VAL A 344 -33.17 8.95 13.52
CA VAL A 344 -32.27 8.20 14.45
C VAL A 344 -32.81 6.78 14.68
N ALA A 345 -34.11 6.63 14.94
CA ALA A 345 -34.75 5.31 15.14
C ALA A 345 -34.69 4.46 13.87
N SER A 346 -34.99 5.05 12.71
CA SER A 346 -34.93 4.37 11.42
C SER A 346 -33.51 3.89 11.09
N TYR A 347 -32.51 4.75 11.30
CA TYR A 347 -31.10 4.41 11.12
C TYR A 347 -30.67 3.28 12.07
N THR A 348 -31.05 3.36 13.33
CA THR A 348 -30.77 2.33 14.34
C THR A 348 -31.29 0.97 13.89
N ALA A 349 -32.55 0.91 13.50
CA ALA A 349 -33.16 -0.32 13.01
C ALA A 349 -32.44 -0.89 11.78
N TRP A 350 -32.03 -0.03 10.84
CA TRP A 350 -31.25 -0.42 9.66
C TRP A 350 -29.86 -0.93 10.07
N ALA A 351 -29.12 -0.22 10.92
CA ALA A 351 -27.78 -0.61 11.35
C ALA A 351 -27.76 -1.98 12.06
N LEU A 352 -28.75 -2.24 12.90
CA LEU A 352 -28.91 -3.53 13.60
C LEU A 352 -29.21 -4.67 12.60
N ARG A 353 -30.02 -4.40 11.55
CA ARG A 353 -30.26 -5.41 10.47
C ARG A 353 -29.00 -5.68 9.67
N ILE A 354 -28.26 -4.63 9.29
CA ILE A 354 -27.00 -4.78 8.55
C ILE A 354 -25.99 -5.58 9.37
N HIS A 355 -25.79 -5.24 10.64
CA HIS A 355 -24.88 -6.01 11.51
C HIS A 355 -25.23 -7.50 11.52
N ARG A 356 -26.51 -7.82 11.75
CA ARG A 356 -26.98 -9.22 11.76
C ARG A 356 -26.78 -9.92 10.42
N ALA A 357 -26.95 -9.22 9.30
CA ALA A 357 -26.70 -9.76 7.97
C ALA A 357 -25.21 -10.05 7.76
N VAL A 358 -24.31 -9.16 8.19
CA VAL A 358 -22.86 -9.35 8.15
C VAL A 358 -22.44 -10.54 9.02
N GLU A 359 -22.94 -10.62 10.24
CA GLU A 359 -22.66 -11.73 11.18
C GLU A 359 -23.01 -13.10 10.54
N LYS A 360 -24.21 -13.23 9.98
CA LYS A 360 -24.63 -14.45 9.25
C LYS A 360 -23.74 -14.76 8.05
N THR A 361 -23.29 -13.72 7.34
CA THR A 361 -22.40 -13.89 6.20
C THR A 361 -21.03 -14.41 6.63
N VAL A 362 -20.47 -13.87 7.72
CA VAL A 362 -19.21 -14.34 8.30
C VAL A 362 -19.34 -15.77 8.81
N GLU A 363 -20.44 -16.11 9.49
CA GLU A 363 -20.74 -17.48 9.94
C GLU A 363 -20.80 -18.46 8.76
N ALA A 364 -21.42 -18.08 7.64
CA ALA A 364 -21.48 -18.90 6.43
C ALA A 364 -20.10 -19.13 5.82
N VAL A 365 -19.22 -18.11 5.82
CA VAL A 365 -17.82 -18.23 5.39
C VAL A 365 -17.04 -19.17 6.32
N HIS A 366 -17.18 -19.02 7.65
CA HIS A 366 -16.55 -19.91 8.63
C HIS A 366 -17.02 -21.36 8.48
N ALA A 367 -18.30 -21.59 8.19
CA ALA A 367 -18.84 -22.95 7.95
C ALA A 367 -18.22 -23.64 6.72
N ARG A 368 -17.59 -22.89 5.80
CA ARG A 368 -16.80 -23.42 4.67
C ARG A 368 -15.32 -23.60 5.01
N GLY A 369 -14.92 -23.38 6.26
CA GLY A 369 -13.55 -23.56 6.74
C GLY A 369 -12.62 -22.39 6.41
N ILE A 370 -13.15 -21.19 6.15
CA ILE A 370 -12.38 -19.98 5.85
C ILE A 370 -12.59 -18.93 6.94
N VAL A 371 -11.51 -18.30 7.39
CA VAL A 371 -11.53 -17.06 8.19
C VAL A 371 -11.32 -15.90 7.23
N PHE A 372 -12.12 -14.85 7.34
CA PHE A 372 -12.08 -13.71 6.42
C PHE A 372 -10.87 -12.79 6.69
N ASN A 373 -10.54 -12.56 7.97
CA ASN A 373 -9.38 -11.81 8.47
C ASN A 373 -9.32 -10.31 8.15
N ASP A 374 -10.19 -9.76 7.30
CA ASP A 374 -10.17 -8.33 6.94
C ASP A 374 -11.57 -7.71 6.91
N LEU A 375 -12.36 -8.03 7.93
CA LEU A 375 -13.72 -7.53 8.07
C LEU A 375 -13.72 -6.05 8.50
N HIS A 376 -14.18 -5.17 7.61
CA HIS A 376 -14.37 -3.74 7.89
C HIS A 376 -15.33 -3.11 6.89
N VAL A 377 -15.77 -1.89 7.16
CA VAL A 377 -16.83 -1.19 6.42
C VAL A 377 -16.57 -0.98 4.91
N PHE A 378 -15.33 -1.06 4.46
CA PHE A 378 -14.98 -0.95 3.03
C PHE A 378 -15.06 -2.29 2.30
N ASN A 379 -14.96 -3.42 3.02
CA ASN A 379 -15.01 -4.78 2.47
C ASN A 379 -16.41 -5.41 2.60
N ILE A 380 -17.38 -4.67 3.13
CA ILE A 380 -18.78 -5.05 3.20
C ILE A 380 -19.54 -4.28 2.11
N MET A 381 -20.12 -5.01 1.15
CA MET A 381 -20.99 -4.47 0.12
C MET A 381 -22.45 -4.58 0.56
N VAL A 382 -23.20 -3.49 0.49
CA VAL A 382 -24.66 -3.48 0.71
C VAL A 382 -25.34 -3.44 -0.65
N GLY A 383 -26.24 -4.38 -0.88
CA GLY A 383 -26.96 -4.54 -2.13
C GLY A 383 -27.91 -3.39 -2.44
N PRO A 384 -28.48 -3.37 -3.68
CA PRO A 384 -29.41 -2.32 -4.11
C PRO A 384 -30.71 -2.25 -3.28
N ASP A 385 -31.07 -3.36 -2.60
CA ASP A 385 -32.20 -3.43 -1.67
C ASP A 385 -31.94 -2.68 -0.34
N GLY A 386 -30.68 -2.30 -0.09
CA GLY A 386 -30.25 -1.63 1.13
C GLY A 386 -30.18 -2.53 2.37
N GLU A 387 -30.31 -3.85 2.22
CA GLU A 387 -30.38 -4.82 3.32
C GLU A 387 -29.49 -6.06 3.12
N SER A 388 -29.38 -6.57 1.89
CA SER A 388 -28.49 -7.69 1.60
C SER A 388 -27.04 -7.27 1.69
N VAL A 389 -26.18 -8.18 2.17
CA VAL A 389 -24.74 -7.91 2.30
C VAL A 389 -23.91 -8.98 1.62
N SER A 390 -22.77 -8.57 1.10
CA SER A 390 -21.75 -9.45 0.55
C SER A 390 -20.37 -9.01 1.01
N LEU A 391 -19.42 -9.94 1.09
CA LEU A 391 -18.02 -9.65 1.45
C LEU A 391 -17.17 -9.54 0.19
N LEU A 392 -16.24 -8.58 0.20
CA LEU A 392 -15.27 -8.32 -0.84
C LEU A 392 -13.86 -8.48 -0.29
N ASP A 393 -12.91 -8.73 -1.20
CA ASP A 393 -11.46 -8.70 -0.90
C ASP A 393 -11.00 -9.78 0.07
N PHE A 394 -10.93 -11.02 -0.43
CA PHE A 394 -10.50 -12.20 0.33
C PHE A 394 -8.96 -12.38 0.37
N GLU A 395 -8.17 -11.35 0.06
CA GLU A 395 -6.70 -11.46 0.00
C GLU A 395 -6.02 -11.78 1.34
N ALA A 396 -6.69 -11.48 2.46
CA ALA A 396 -6.24 -11.80 3.81
C ALA A 396 -6.86 -13.09 4.36
N ALA A 397 -7.82 -13.66 3.64
CA ALA A 397 -8.53 -14.85 4.09
C ALA A 397 -7.60 -16.06 4.18
N ALA A 398 -7.87 -16.93 5.14
CA ALA A 398 -7.07 -18.12 5.39
C ALA A 398 -7.94 -19.31 5.84
N PRO A 399 -7.47 -20.56 5.62
CA PRO A 399 -8.10 -21.72 6.22
C PRO A 399 -8.17 -21.64 7.75
N ILE A 400 -9.27 -22.08 8.35
CA ILE A 400 -9.44 -22.11 9.82
C ILE A 400 -8.32 -22.90 10.49
N GLU A 401 -7.86 -23.97 9.83
CA GLU A 401 -6.82 -24.87 10.34
C GLU A 401 -5.47 -24.17 10.55
N GLU A 402 -5.19 -23.10 9.81
CA GLU A 402 -3.96 -22.35 10.00
C GLU A 402 -3.92 -21.59 11.32
N ASN A 403 -5.09 -21.26 11.88
CA ASN A 403 -5.24 -20.52 13.13
C ASN A 403 -4.26 -19.34 13.28
N GLY A 404 -4.05 -18.64 12.16
CA GLY A 404 -3.09 -17.54 12.02
C GLY A 404 -3.53 -16.26 12.72
N ARG A 405 -2.57 -15.34 12.89
CA ARG A 405 -2.82 -13.96 13.28
C ARG A 405 -3.16 -13.12 12.06
N GLN A 406 -3.86 -12.04 12.29
CA GLN A 406 -4.13 -11.04 11.26
C GLN A 406 -2.83 -10.36 10.80
N VAL A 407 -2.58 -10.35 9.49
CA VAL A 407 -1.37 -9.79 8.86
C VAL A 407 -1.67 -8.46 8.17
N VAL A 408 -2.88 -8.34 7.61
CA VAL A 408 -3.37 -7.12 6.95
C VAL A 408 -4.70 -6.76 7.58
N ALA A 409 -4.92 -5.51 7.92
CA ALA A 409 -6.19 -5.06 8.47
C ALA A 409 -6.38 -3.55 8.37
N HIS A 410 -7.64 -3.16 8.38
CA HIS A 410 -8.01 -1.77 8.62
C HIS A 410 -7.76 -1.41 10.10
N PRO A 411 -7.09 -0.29 10.42
CA PRO A 411 -6.71 0.06 11.80
C PRO A 411 -7.85 0.00 12.83
N GLY A 412 -9.08 0.36 12.43
CA GLY A 412 -10.25 0.34 13.32
C GLY A 412 -10.83 -1.04 13.63
N PHE A 413 -10.27 -2.10 13.01
CA PHE A 413 -10.76 -3.47 13.09
C PHE A 413 -9.62 -4.47 13.33
N PHE A 414 -8.43 -3.96 13.62
CA PHE A 414 -7.24 -4.78 13.83
C PHE A 414 -7.32 -5.53 15.16
N ALA A 415 -7.39 -6.85 15.08
CA ALA A 415 -7.49 -7.71 16.25
C ALA A 415 -6.18 -7.73 17.06
N PRO A 416 -6.26 -7.76 18.39
CA PRO A 416 -5.07 -7.87 19.23
C PRO A 416 -4.36 -9.22 19.02
N PRO A 417 -3.04 -9.29 19.39
CA PRO A 417 -2.21 -10.47 19.10
C PRO A 417 -2.66 -11.80 19.73
N ASP A 418 -3.52 -11.75 20.72
CA ASP A 418 -4.13 -12.91 21.39
C ASP A 418 -5.34 -13.49 20.63
N ARG A 419 -5.80 -12.82 19.59
CA ARG A 419 -6.87 -13.31 18.72
C ARG A 419 -6.27 -13.98 17.48
N THR A 420 -6.69 -15.21 17.23
CA THR A 420 -6.28 -16.03 16.07
C THR A 420 -7.47 -16.74 15.45
N GLY A 421 -7.37 -17.12 14.19
CA GLY A 421 -8.42 -17.81 13.46
C GLY A 421 -9.77 -17.08 13.53
N PRO A 422 -10.91 -17.79 13.73
CA PRO A 422 -12.24 -17.16 13.76
C PRO A 422 -12.41 -16.07 14.83
N ALA A 423 -11.55 -16.02 15.86
CA ALA A 423 -11.59 -14.97 16.87
C ALA A 423 -11.20 -13.58 16.30
N VAL A 424 -10.45 -13.55 15.21
CA VAL A 424 -10.14 -12.32 14.47
C VAL A 424 -11.41 -11.69 13.91
N ASP A 425 -12.23 -12.48 13.22
CA ASP A 425 -13.48 -11.97 12.64
C ASP A 425 -14.53 -11.64 13.71
N ARG A 426 -14.59 -12.39 14.83
CA ARG A 426 -15.46 -12.04 15.97
C ARG A 426 -15.09 -10.69 16.57
N TYR A 427 -13.79 -10.43 16.75
CA TYR A 427 -13.32 -9.11 17.20
C TYR A 427 -13.72 -8.00 16.22
N ALA A 428 -13.57 -8.23 14.93
CA ALA A 428 -13.97 -7.26 13.91
C ALA A 428 -15.50 -7.03 13.87
N LEU A 429 -16.31 -8.06 14.08
CA LEU A 429 -17.77 -7.95 14.24
C LEU A 429 -18.13 -7.11 15.47
N ALA A 430 -17.42 -7.27 16.59
CA ALA A 430 -17.61 -6.45 17.78
C ALA A 430 -17.25 -4.97 17.52
N CYS A 431 -16.14 -4.71 16.81
CA CYS A 431 -15.80 -3.37 16.35
C CYS A 431 -16.88 -2.79 15.41
N LEU A 432 -17.47 -3.62 14.53
CA LEU A 432 -18.52 -3.20 13.61
C LEU A 432 -19.81 -2.78 14.34
N ARG A 433 -20.17 -3.44 15.46
CA ARG A 433 -21.32 -3.04 16.29
C ARG A 433 -21.23 -1.56 16.71
N LEU A 434 -20.02 -1.12 17.10
CA LEU A 434 -19.80 0.28 17.50
C LEU A 434 -19.60 1.19 16.28
N ALA A 435 -18.84 0.72 15.26
CA ALA A 435 -18.53 1.52 14.09
C ALA A 435 -19.76 1.94 13.27
N LEU A 436 -20.83 1.12 13.26
CA LEU A 436 -22.09 1.46 12.59
C LEU A 436 -22.74 2.72 13.15
N PHE A 437 -22.53 3.02 14.42
CA PHE A 437 -23.08 4.18 15.10
C PHE A 437 -22.06 5.31 15.25
N MET A 438 -20.80 4.96 15.56
CA MET A 438 -19.71 5.92 15.75
C MET A 438 -18.41 5.37 15.09
N PRO A 439 -18.07 5.80 13.88
CA PRO A 439 -16.98 5.21 13.08
C PRO A 439 -15.57 5.68 13.54
N VAL A 440 -15.30 5.68 14.85
CA VAL A 440 -14.02 6.09 15.46
C VAL A 440 -13.29 4.92 16.15
N THR A 441 -13.53 3.70 15.69
CA THR A 441 -12.95 2.46 16.23
C THR A 441 -11.43 2.39 16.10
N THR A 442 -10.81 3.24 15.28
CA THR A 442 -9.34 3.37 15.18
C THR A 442 -8.66 3.67 16.51
N LEU A 443 -9.38 4.19 17.49
CA LEU A 443 -8.88 4.44 18.84
C LEU A 443 -8.59 3.15 19.64
N PHE A 444 -9.17 2.02 19.26
CA PHE A 444 -9.03 0.75 20.00
C PHE A 444 -7.63 0.16 19.90
N VAL A 445 -6.88 0.47 18.85
CA VAL A 445 -5.46 0.07 18.73
C VAL A 445 -4.61 0.79 19.79
N VAL A 446 -4.98 2.01 20.17
CA VAL A 446 -4.28 2.80 21.17
C VAL A 446 -4.73 2.40 22.58
N ASP A 447 -6.05 2.29 22.78
CA ASP A 447 -6.66 1.95 24.07
C ASP A 447 -8.01 1.27 23.86
N ARG A 448 -8.08 -0.04 24.11
CA ARG A 448 -9.31 -0.84 24.00
C ARG A 448 -10.38 -0.42 25.01
N GLY A 449 -10.00 0.19 26.14
CA GLY A 449 -10.91 0.75 27.12
C GLY A 449 -11.81 1.85 26.55
N LYS A 450 -11.43 2.48 25.44
CA LYS A 450 -12.26 3.43 24.70
C LYS A 450 -13.57 2.82 24.17
N ALA A 451 -13.65 1.50 24.02
CA ALA A 451 -14.86 0.82 23.57
C ALA A 451 -16.03 1.06 24.57
N ALA A 452 -15.78 1.01 25.88
CA ALA A 452 -16.80 1.27 26.90
C ALA A 452 -17.32 2.72 26.80
N HIS A 453 -16.42 3.69 26.71
CA HIS A 453 -16.80 5.10 26.55
C HIS A 453 -17.58 5.33 25.24
N LEU A 454 -17.15 4.70 24.14
CA LEU A 454 -17.87 4.81 22.87
C LEU A 454 -19.28 4.21 22.96
N ALA A 455 -19.44 3.08 23.65
CA ALA A 455 -20.75 2.47 23.90
C ALA A 455 -21.68 3.39 24.73
N GLU A 456 -21.16 4.08 25.74
CA GLU A 456 -21.92 5.08 26.51
C GLU A 456 -22.40 6.24 25.62
N VAL A 457 -21.52 6.77 24.76
CA VAL A 457 -21.87 7.83 23.80
C VAL A 457 -22.96 7.34 22.85
N ILE A 458 -22.81 6.11 22.31
CA ILE A 458 -23.80 5.51 21.41
C ILE A 458 -25.15 5.36 22.11
N ALA A 459 -25.19 4.83 23.32
CA ALA A 459 -26.44 4.69 24.09
C ALA A 459 -27.15 6.05 24.32
N GLY A 460 -26.39 7.13 24.51
CA GLY A 460 -26.93 8.47 24.64
C GLY A 460 -27.46 9.08 23.35
N GLN A 461 -26.85 8.77 22.20
CA GLN A 461 -27.22 9.32 20.88
C GLN A 461 -28.23 8.46 20.12
N PHE A 462 -28.27 7.16 20.39
CA PHE A 462 -29.13 6.18 19.75
C PHE A 462 -29.88 5.34 20.82
N PRO A 463 -30.92 5.88 21.42
CA PRO A 463 -31.59 5.26 22.55
C PRO A 463 -32.24 3.92 22.27
N ASP A 464 -32.54 3.61 20.99
CA ASP A 464 -33.13 2.34 20.56
C ASP A 464 -32.08 1.22 20.35
N VAL A 465 -30.79 1.49 20.54
CA VAL A 465 -29.76 0.44 20.48
C VAL A 465 -29.84 -0.41 21.75
N PRO A 466 -30.02 -1.76 21.62
CA PRO A 466 -30.07 -2.62 22.80
C PRO A 466 -28.79 -2.54 23.64
N GLY A 467 -28.93 -2.34 24.96
CA GLY A 467 -27.77 -2.27 25.84
C GLY A 467 -26.90 -3.54 25.82
N GLU A 468 -27.53 -4.70 25.67
CA GLU A 468 -26.82 -5.99 25.51
C GLU A 468 -25.95 -6.01 24.26
N PHE A 469 -26.42 -5.49 23.13
CA PHE A 469 -25.68 -5.38 21.87
C PHE A 469 -24.38 -4.60 22.03
N LEU A 470 -24.39 -3.53 22.81
CA LEU A 470 -23.22 -2.70 23.12
C LEU A 470 -22.30 -3.40 24.15
N ALA A 471 -22.90 -3.99 25.19
CA ALA A 471 -22.15 -4.67 26.24
C ALA A 471 -21.33 -5.88 25.70
N GLU A 472 -21.93 -6.67 24.82
CA GLU A 472 -21.22 -7.76 24.13
C GLU A 472 -20.05 -7.26 23.28
N ALA A 473 -20.23 -6.15 22.55
CA ALA A 473 -19.15 -5.53 21.79
C ALA A 473 -17.99 -5.09 22.68
N VAL A 474 -18.31 -4.42 23.80
CA VAL A 474 -17.30 -3.97 24.76
C VAL A 474 -16.55 -5.17 25.37
N ALA A 475 -17.26 -6.21 25.78
CA ALA A 475 -16.66 -7.41 26.36
C ALA A 475 -15.69 -8.09 25.39
N GLU A 476 -16.07 -8.27 24.11
CA GLU A 476 -15.19 -8.86 23.09
C GLU A 476 -13.96 -8.00 22.81
N ILE A 477 -14.12 -6.67 22.72
CA ILE A 477 -13.02 -5.73 22.40
C ILE A 477 -12.03 -5.63 23.57
N THR A 478 -12.52 -5.54 24.81
CA THR A 478 -11.66 -5.39 25.99
C THR A 478 -11.01 -6.73 26.43
N GLY A 479 -11.61 -7.86 26.07
CA GLY A 479 -11.25 -9.20 26.56
C GLY A 479 -11.84 -9.51 27.95
N ASP A 480 -11.91 -10.80 28.31
CA ASP A 480 -12.53 -11.30 29.54
C ASP A 480 -11.89 -10.82 30.88
N GLY A 481 -10.89 -9.99 30.79
CA GLY A 481 -10.33 -9.28 31.92
C GLY A 481 -10.79 -7.84 31.89
N GLY A 482 -12.04 -7.55 32.30
CA GLY A 482 -12.54 -6.20 32.45
C GLY A 482 -11.50 -5.33 33.16
N GLY A 483 -10.63 -4.70 32.39
CA GLY A 483 -9.73 -3.67 32.87
C GLY A 483 -10.61 -2.53 33.38
N ARG A 484 -10.97 -2.56 34.66
CA ARG A 484 -11.24 -1.33 35.38
C ARG A 484 -10.15 -0.37 34.96
N LEU A 485 -10.53 0.74 34.33
CA LEU A 485 -9.67 1.90 34.25
C LEU A 485 -9.01 2.01 35.62
N ALA A 486 -7.68 1.83 35.68
CA ALA A 486 -6.96 2.17 36.90
C ALA A 486 -7.44 3.60 37.25
N PRO A 487 -7.94 3.85 38.45
CA PRO A 487 -8.31 5.20 38.81
C PRO A 487 -7.12 6.09 38.53
N ALA A 488 -7.35 7.22 37.87
CA ALA A 488 -6.31 8.21 37.64
C ALA A 488 -5.59 8.41 38.97
N PRO A 489 -4.25 8.44 39.02
CA PRO A 489 -3.55 8.63 40.29
C PRO A 489 -4.10 9.88 40.96
N GLU A 490 -4.78 9.71 42.09
CA GLU A 490 -5.22 10.82 42.93
C GLU A 490 -3.95 11.55 43.34
N GLY A 491 -3.80 12.82 42.95
CA GLY A 491 -2.82 13.74 43.50
C GLY A 491 -1.55 13.99 42.74
N GLY A 492 -1.61 14.13 41.41
CA GLY A 492 -0.60 14.92 40.70
C GLY A 492 -1.20 16.28 40.36
N GLU A 493 -0.63 17.35 40.84
CA GLU A 493 -1.00 18.72 40.47
C GLU A 493 -1.13 18.81 38.95
N ALA A 494 -2.30 19.31 38.50
CA ALA A 494 -2.57 19.60 37.10
C ALA A 494 -1.48 20.56 36.60
N GLY A 495 -0.48 20.02 35.92
CA GLY A 495 0.47 20.82 35.18
C GLY A 495 -0.32 21.65 34.18
N ALA A 496 -0.11 22.96 34.18
CA ALA A 496 -0.74 23.89 33.28
C ALA A 496 -0.65 23.40 31.83
N PRO A 497 -1.72 23.58 31.03
CA PRO A 497 -1.64 23.22 29.60
C PRO A 497 -0.47 23.94 28.94
N PRO A 498 0.23 23.31 27.96
CA PRO A 498 1.32 23.96 27.30
C PRO A 498 0.85 25.25 26.65
N PRO A 499 1.64 26.34 26.72
CA PRO A 499 1.23 27.63 26.22
C PRO A 499 0.92 27.55 24.72
N ALA A 500 -0.14 28.21 24.29
CA ALA A 500 -0.63 28.34 22.93
C ALA A 500 0.39 28.96 21.91
N ALA A 501 1.66 29.08 22.29
CA ALA A 501 2.73 29.69 21.52
C ALA A 501 3.32 28.79 20.39
N LEU A 502 2.93 27.52 20.28
CA LEU A 502 3.44 26.62 19.24
C LEU A 502 2.59 26.55 17.95
N LEU A 503 1.56 27.39 17.83
CA LEU A 503 0.73 27.51 16.62
C LEU A 503 0.97 28.83 15.84
N ARG A 504 2.14 29.44 15.97
CA ARG A 504 2.50 30.60 15.13
C ARG A 504 3.80 30.33 14.38
N GLU A 505 3.61 30.00 13.15
CA GLU A 505 4.18 30.48 11.85
C GLU A 505 5.58 30.01 11.45
N PRO A 506 5.88 30.22 10.16
CA PRO A 506 5.09 30.17 8.90
C PRO A 506 5.40 28.92 8.07
#